data_8ab05538ba5b5c6b4bf0fe8717c6b9a7
#
_entry.id   8ab05538ba5b5c6b4bf0fe8717c6b9a7
#
_cell.length_a   1.000
_cell.length_b   1.000
_cell.length_c   1.000
_cell.angle_alpha   90.00
_cell.angle_beta   90.00
_cell.angle_gamma   90.00
#
_symmetry.space_group_name_H-M   'P 1'
#
loop_
_entity.id
_entity.type
_entity.pdbx_description
1 polymer ?
#
loop_
_entity_poly.entity_id
_entity_poly.type
_entity_poly.pdbx_seq_one_letter_code
_entity_poly.pdbx_strand_id
1 'polypeptide(L)'
;MKLYEITLKPQSGFGTSLKGDTLFGHFCWQAAYDHGLLNGGLDKWIACYSERPFAVFSSAWPKFKEKDKTRYAVKRPDLPLSFFFPEIEGNCFKAMKERKKRAGEKWMLIDEDLSLRLDQGDCRSDDDLLKMAGGQLTEETGRMMQKQAAARFQADLSQPHNTINRLTQTTGKGAFAPFSETSWFYYPEMELALFALLEEEATDIDRVTDALTAIGLFGFGRDASTGGGRFSLAEGEEKTIPTADGANACYLLAPAIPEKSDSSEHYFTPFVRFGKHGDRLARSANPFRNPVIMADEGAVFIPKNRAVFEKPYLGRPAFNTSKVMAQTVVQGYAPYLPFRLER
;
A
#
# COMPACT_ATOMS: atom_id res chain seq x y z
N MET A 1 8.92 16.36 9.76
CA MET A 1 8.11 15.83 8.63
C MET A 1 6.66 16.24 8.79
N LYS A 2 5.95 16.47 7.68
CA LYS A 2 4.49 16.70 7.63
C LYS A 2 3.79 15.51 6.98
N LEU A 3 2.56 15.26 7.37
CA LEU A 3 1.71 14.22 6.83
C LEU A 3 0.77 14.80 5.78
N TYR A 4 0.71 14.18 4.61
CA TYR A 4 -0.20 14.54 3.54
C TYR A 4 -1.03 13.33 3.12
N GLU A 5 -2.28 13.58 2.74
CA GLU A 5 -3.13 12.64 2.03
C GLU A 5 -3.17 13.02 0.56
N ILE A 6 -2.89 12.07 -0.32
CA ILE A 6 -2.98 12.22 -1.76
C ILE A 6 -4.03 11.24 -2.27
N THR A 7 -5.06 11.71 -2.95
CA THR A 7 -6.12 10.85 -3.48
C THR A 7 -5.76 10.38 -4.88
N LEU A 8 -5.68 9.05 -5.06
CA LEU A 8 -5.45 8.38 -6.34
C LEU A 8 -6.79 7.84 -6.87
N LYS A 9 -6.98 7.98 -8.20
CA LYS A 9 -8.13 7.43 -8.93
C LYS A 9 -7.63 6.40 -9.94
N PRO A 10 -7.80 5.09 -9.67
CA PRO A 10 -7.41 4.02 -10.59
C PRO A 10 -8.06 4.17 -11.96
N GLN A 11 -7.29 4.02 -13.04
CA GLN A 11 -7.77 4.12 -14.43
C GLN A 11 -7.54 2.83 -15.23
N SER A 12 -6.73 1.92 -14.72
CA SER A 12 -6.48 0.61 -15.35
C SER A 12 -6.28 -0.47 -14.30
N GLY A 13 -6.09 -1.70 -14.74
CA GLY A 13 -5.68 -2.81 -13.86
C GLY A 13 -4.24 -2.67 -13.39
N PHE A 14 -3.96 -3.24 -12.23
CA PHE A 14 -2.64 -3.22 -11.58
C PHE A 14 -2.03 -4.62 -11.57
N GLY A 15 -0.85 -4.77 -12.10
CA GLY A 15 -0.03 -5.97 -11.98
C GLY A 15 0.90 -5.97 -10.73
N THR A 16 0.96 -4.86 -10.01
CA THR A 16 1.73 -4.66 -8.77
C THR A 16 0.90 -3.86 -7.78
N SER A 17 0.82 -4.30 -6.52
CA SER A 17 0.08 -3.58 -5.46
C SER A 17 0.70 -2.20 -5.21
N LEU A 18 -0.16 -1.21 -4.98
CA LEU A 18 0.23 0.16 -4.62
C LEU A 18 0.74 0.21 -3.18
N LYS A 19 1.84 -0.49 -2.89
CA LYS A 19 2.49 -0.53 -1.57
C LYS A 19 3.55 0.56 -1.45
N GLY A 20 3.71 1.10 -0.25
CA GLY A 20 4.57 2.25 0.03
C GLY A 20 6.01 2.08 -0.43
N ASP A 21 6.62 0.90 -0.20
CA ASP A 21 7.98 0.59 -0.62
C ASP A 21 8.15 0.61 -2.16
N THR A 22 7.12 0.22 -2.90
CA THR A 22 7.14 0.25 -4.36
C THR A 22 6.89 1.65 -4.89
N LEU A 23 5.95 2.40 -4.29
CA LEU A 23 5.69 3.82 -4.60
C LEU A 23 6.96 4.65 -4.37
N PHE A 24 7.63 4.46 -3.25
CA PHE A 24 8.92 5.09 -2.97
C PHE A 24 9.96 4.78 -4.06
N GLY A 25 10.05 3.54 -4.50
CA GLY A 25 10.97 3.16 -5.58
C GLY A 25 10.67 3.87 -6.91
N HIS A 26 9.40 4.04 -7.25
CA HIS A 26 8.99 4.82 -8.42
C HIS A 26 9.29 6.32 -8.25
N PHE A 27 9.02 6.89 -7.06
CA PHE A 27 9.37 8.27 -6.75
C PHE A 27 10.89 8.52 -6.88
N CYS A 28 11.73 7.62 -6.37
CA CYS A 28 13.18 7.72 -6.55
C CYS A 28 13.60 7.74 -8.02
N TRP A 29 12.92 6.98 -8.91
CA TRP A 29 13.18 7.03 -10.35
C TRP A 29 12.79 8.39 -10.93
N GLN A 30 11.67 8.97 -10.55
CA GLN A 30 11.30 10.32 -10.99
C GLN A 30 12.33 11.34 -10.52
N ALA A 31 12.74 11.29 -9.26
CA ALA A 31 13.76 12.18 -8.69
C ALA A 31 15.16 11.99 -9.31
N ALA A 32 15.46 10.83 -9.87
CA ALA A 32 16.68 10.60 -10.63
C ALA A 32 16.68 11.27 -12.01
N TYR A 33 15.50 11.48 -12.59
CA TYR A 33 15.34 12.17 -13.88
C TYR A 33 15.12 13.67 -13.70
N ASP A 34 14.32 14.05 -12.71
CA ASP A 34 14.06 15.44 -12.39
C ASP A 34 14.70 15.82 -11.05
N HIS A 35 15.86 16.48 -11.14
CA HIS A 35 16.59 16.96 -9.96
C HIS A 35 15.84 18.05 -9.18
N GLY A 36 14.80 18.66 -9.77
CA GLY A 36 13.95 19.65 -9.12
C GLY A 36 13.05 19.06 -8.04
N LEU A 37 12.78 17.75 -8.06
CA LEU A 37 11.90 17.09 -7.09
C LEU A 37 12.50 17.01 -5.67
N LEU A 38 13.83 17.03 -5.54
CA LEU A 38 14.52 16.97 -4.25
C LEU A 38 15.59 18.06 -4.14
N ASN A 39 15.55 18.84 -3.08
CA ASN A 39 16.50 19.90 -2.80
C ASN A 39 17.93 19.34 -2.62
N GLY A 40 18.82 19.58 -3.58
CA GLY A 40 20.18 19.06 -3.59
C GLY A 40 20.32 17.68 -4.21
N GLY A 41 19.26 17.16 -4.84
CA GLY A 41 19.24 15.94 -5.62
C GLY A 41 19.10 14.64 -4.82
N LEU A 42 18.77 13.57 -5.53
CA LEU A 42 18.45 12.26 -4.94
C LEU A 42 19.63 11.65 -4.15
N ASP A 43 20.86 11.73 -4.68
CA ASP A 43 22.04 11.09 -4.07
C ASP A 43 22.32 11.61 -2.66
N LYS A 44 22.15 12.94 -2.44
CA LYS A 44 22.27 13.55 -1.12
C LYS A 44 21.32 12.92 -0.10
N TRP A 45 20.06 12.76 -0.49
CA TRP A 45 19.02 12.27 0.41
C TRP A 45 19.05 10.75 0.61
N ILE A 46 19.49 10.00 -0.40
CA ILE A 46 19.73 8.56 -0.25
C ILE A 46 20.86 8.29 0.73
N ALA A 47 21.92 9.11 0.71
CA ALA A 47 23.06 8.94 1.62
C ALA A 47 22.70 9.08 3.11
N CYS A 48 21.71 9.91 3.44
CA CYS A 48 21.25 10.12 4.83
C CYS A 48 19.87 9.47 5.12
N TYR A 49 19.35 8.64 4.21
CA TYR A 49 17.99 8.09 4.32
C TYR A 49 17.74 7.26 5.59
N SER A 50 18.78 6.62 6.15
CA SER A 50 18.67 5.88 7.42
C SER A 50 18.44 6.77 8.63
N GLU A 51 18.92 7.99 8.60
CA GLU A 51 18.82 8.92 9.73
C GLU A 51 17.68 9.92 9.53
N ARG A 52 17.52 10.35 8.28
CA ARG A 52 16.56 11.37 7.87
C ARG A 52 15.88 11.00 6.55
N PRO A 53 14.84 10.18 6.58
CA PRO A 53 14.09 9.85 5.37
C PRO A 53 13.41 11.10 4.80
N PHE A 54 13.60 11.36 3.49
CA PHE A 54 12.99 12.52 2.82
C PHE A 54 11.51 12.33 2.51
N ALA A 55 11.08 11.08 2.35
CA ALA A 55 9.69 10.70 2.16
C ALA A 55 9.46 9.29 2.71
N VAL A 56 8.28 9.06 3.30
CA VAL A 56 7.81 7.75 3.72
C VAL A 56 6.35 7.61 3.27
N PHE A 57 6.13 6.72 2.31
CA PHE A 57 4.80 6.48 1.73
C PHE A 57 4.08 5.35 2.44
N SER A 58 2.77 5.49 2.65
CA SER A 58 1.89 4.38 3.00
C SER A 58 1.60 3.51 1.77
N SER A 59 0.93 2.37 1.96
CA SER A 59 0.16 1.74 0.89
C SER A 59 -1.06 2.60 0.56
N ALA A 60 -1.63 2.40 -0.64
CA ALA A 60 -2.85 3.11 -1.03
C ALA A 60 -4.08 2.37 -0.50
N TRP A 61 -4.94 3.07 0.23
CA TRP A 61 -6.09 2.55 0.94
C TRP A 61 -7.40 3.01 0.32
N PRO A 62 -8.42 2.15 0.16
CA PRO A 62 -9.74 2.55 -0.32
C PRO A 62 -10.31 3.68 0.53
N LYS A 63 -10.77 4.74 -0.17
CA LYS A 63 -11.35 5.94 0.42
C LYS A 63 -12.84 6.00 0.12
N PHE A 64 -13.64 6.23 1.15
CA PHE A 64 -15.09 6.34 1.06
C PHE A 64 -15.56 7.69 1.58
N LYS A 65 -16.52 8.29 0.89
CA LYS A 65 -17.19 9.52 1.30
C LYS A 65 -18.62 9.18 1.70
N GLU A 66 -18.93 9.23 2.98
CA GLU A 66 -20.27 8.97 3.51
C GLU A 66 -20.86 10.29 4.02
N LYS A 67 -21.76 10.90 3.25
CA LYS A 67 -22.37 12.22 3.53
C LYS A 67 -21.27 13.27 3.75
N ASP A 68 -21.04 13.67 5.01
CA ASP A 68 -20.07 14.70 5.39
C ASP A 68 -18.79 14.11 6.03
N LYS A 69 -18.58 12.78 5.95
CA LYS A 69 -17.42 12.11 6.55
C LYS A 69 -16.61 11.35 5.52
N THR A 70 -15.31 11.45 5.62
CA THR A 70 -14.37 10.60 4.88
C THR A 70 -13.94 9.44 5.77
N ARG A 71 -13.92 8.21 5.21
CA ARG A 71 -13.46 6.99 5.87
C ARG A 71 -12.49 6.24 4.98
N TYR A 72 -11.53 5.59 5.60
CA TYR A 72 -10.56 4.75 4.90
C TYR A 72 -10.73 3.30 5.30
N ALA A 73 -10.74 2.40 4.32
CA ALA A 73 -10.71 0.96 4.60
C ALA A 73 -9.25 0.49 4.61
N VAL A 74 -8.71 0.28 5.79
CA VAL A 74 -7.38 -0.30 5.98
C VAL A 74 -7.49 -1.80 6.21
N LYS A 75 -6.41 -2.55 5.98
CA LYS A 75 -6.37 -3.98 6.32
C LYS A 75 -6.64 -4.15 7.81
N ARG A 76 -7.46 -5.13 8.20
CA ARG A 76 -7.63 -5.44 9.61
C ARG A 76 -6.26 -5.72 10.24
N PRO A 77 -5.94 -5.15 11.43
CA PRO A 77 -4.67 -5.39 12.10
C PRO A 77 -4.33 -6.87 12.22
N ASP A 78 -3.08 -7.24 12.03
CA ASP A 78 -2.56 -8.60 12.08
C ASP A 78 -2.49 -9.12 13.55
N LEU A 79 -3.57 -8.93 14.29
CA LEU A 79 -3.74 -9.41 15.65
C LEU A 79 -4.55 -10.71 15.68
N PRO A 80 -4.36 -11.57 16.68
CA PRO A 80 -5.27 -12.69 16.94
C PRO A 80 -6.73 -12.24 17.00
N LEU A 81 -7.64 -13.08 16.49
CA LEU A 81 -9.07 -12.75 16.45
C LEU A 81 -9.68 -12.45 17.83
N SER A 82 -9.10 -12.98 18.90
CA SER A 82 -9.52 -12.72 20.28
C SER A 82 -9.42 -11.25 20.69
N PHE A 83 -8.55 -10.46 20.05
CA PHE A 83 -8.49 -9.02 20.33
C PHE A 83 -9.67 -8.23 19.75
N PHE A 84 -10.28 -8.75 18.70
CA PHE A 84 -11.44 -8.08 18.06
C PHE A 84 -12.76 -8.60 18.57
N PHE A 85 -12.78 -9.86 18.98
CA PHE A 85 -14.00 -10.59 19.24
C PHE A 85 -13.86 -11.40 20.51
N PRO A 86 -14.57 -11.02 21.58
CA PRO A 86 -14.57 -11.79 22.82
C PRO A 86 -15.08 -13.21 22.57
N GLU A 87 -14.70 -14.13 23.40
CA GLU A 87 -15.16 -15.51 23.30
C GLU A 87 -16.69 -15.57 23.39
N ILE A 88 -17.30 -16.28 22.45
CA ILE A 88 -18.74 -16.50 22.46
C ILE A 88 -19.00 -17.68 23.39
N GLU A 89 -19.52 -17.40 24.58
CA GLU A 89 -20.00 -18.43 25.48
C GLU A 89 -21.24 -19.13 24.90
N GLY A 90 -21.29 -20.46 24.97
CA GLY A 90 -22.47 -21.25 24.59
C GLY A 90 -22.25 -22.26 23.48
N ASN A 91 -23.20 -22.39 22.58
CA ASN A 91 -23.24 -23.43 21.54
C ASN A 91 -22.02 -23.34 20.59
N CYS A 92 -21.16 -24.37 20.61
CA CYS A 92 -19.95 -24.47 19.78
C CYS A 92 -20.21 -24.25 18.29
N PHE A 93 -21.34 -24.70 17.76
CA PHE A 93 -21.70 -24.51 16.35
C PHE A 93 -21.96 -23.04 15.99
N LYS A 94 -22.65 -22.30 16.87
CA LYS A 94 -22.87 -20.86 16.70
C LYS A 94 -21.55 -20.11 16.77
N ALA A 95 -20.69 -20.44 17.72
CA ALA A 95 -19.37 -19.85 17.86
C ALA A 95 -18.49 -20.08 16.63
N MET A 96 -18.48 -21.29 16.05
CA MET A 96 -17.74 -21.60 14.83
C MET A 96 -18.29 -20.82 13.63
N LYS A 97 -19.60 -20.74 13.46
CA LYS A 97 -20.23 -19.98 12.34
C LYS A 97 -19.90 -18.50 12.42
N GLU A 98 -19.94 -17.92 13.61
CA GLU A 98 -19.59 -16.53 13.86
C GLU A 98 -18.11 -16.27 13.61
N ARG A 99 -17.21 -17.12 14.11
CA ARG A 99 -15.76 -17.04 13.84
C ARG A 99 -15.47 -17.10 12.34
N LYS A 100 -16.14 -17.99 11.59
CA LYS A 100 -15.98 -18.08 10.13
C LYS A 100 -16.42 -16.80 9.43
N LYS A 101 -17.56 -16.23 9.83
CA LYS A 101 -18.05 -14.95 9.31
C LYS A 101 -17.03 -13.85 9.56
N ARG A 102 -16.59 -13.69 10.81
CA ARG A 102 -15.64 -12.66 11.24
C ARG A 102 -14.24 -12.84 10.62
N ALA A 103 -13.84 -14.07 10.32
CA ALA A 103 -12.58 -14.32 9.59
C ALA A 103 -12.61 -13.72 8.17
N GLY A 104 -13.79 -13.61 7.57
CA GLY A 104 -14.00 -12.95 6.27
C GLY A 104 -13.97 -11.42 6.31
N GLU A 105 -14.07 -10.81 7.49
CA GLU A 105 -13.99 -9.37 7.70
C GLU A 105 -12.52 -8.94 7.71
N LYS A 106 -11.96 -8.68 6.54
CA LYS A 106 -10.52 -8.42 6.35
C LYS A 106 -10.15 -6.94 6.43
N TRP A 107 -11.13 -6.06 6.44
CA TRP A 107 -10.97 -4.62 6.42
C TRP A 107 -11.41 -4.01 7.74
N MET A 108 -10.80 -2.89 8.09
CA MET A 108 -11.21 -2.04 9.20
C MET A 108 -11.41 -0.62 8.66
N LEU A 109 -12.53 -0.01 9.03
CA LEU A 109 -12.81 1.38 8.69
C LEU A 109 -12.21 2.30 9.77
N ILE A 110 -11.49 3.31 9.32
CA ILE A 110 -11.00 4.41 10.16
C ILE A 110 -11.56 5.73 9.64
N ASP A 111 -11.77 6.69 10.53
CA ASP A 111 -12.28 8.01 10.18
C ASP A 111 -11.14 8.92 9.68
N GLU A 112 -11.49 10.10 9.19
CA GLU A 112 -10.56 11.08 8.59
C GLU A 112 -9.51 11.64 9.56
N ASP A 113 -9.75 11.53 10.87
CA ASP A 113 -8.79 11.89 11.93
C ASP A 113 -7.71 10.85 12.12
N LEU A 114 -7.76 9.75 11.34
CA LEU A 114 -6.83 8.62 11.38
C LEU A 114 -6.77 7.94 12.77
N SER A 115 -7.82 8.06 13.57
CA SER A 115 -7.92 7.35 14.83
C SER A 115 -8.28 5.87 14.62
N LEU A 116 -7.51 4.97 15.23
CA LEU A 116 -7.75 3.53 15.17
C LEU A 116 -8.25 3.06 16.54
N ARG A 117 -9.43 2.41 16.54
CA ARG A 117 -10.06 1.86 17.73
C ARG A 117 -10.51 0.43 17.50
N LEU A 118 -10.05 -0.50 18.31
CA LEU A 118 -10.40 -1.92 18.15
C LEU A 118 -11.74 -2.26 18.82
N ASP A 119 -12.12 -1.54 19.85
CA ASP A 119 -13.32 -1.75 20.65
C ASP A 119 -14.62 -1.48 19.90
N GLN A 120 -14.60 -0.64 18.88
CA GLN A 120 -15.78 -0.27 18.09
C GLN A 120 -16.10 -1.21 16.93
N GLY A 121 -15.24 -2.20 16.64
CA GLY A 121 -15.53 -3.32 15.74
C GLY A 121 -15.93 -2.95 14.30
N ASP A 122 -15.36 -1.88 13.72
CA ASP A 122 -15.65 -1.46 12.35
C ASP A 122 -15.00 -2.37 11.29
N CYS A 123 -14.96 -3.67 11.59
CA CYS A 123 -14.49 -4.66 10.62
C CYS A 123 -15.51 -4.87 9.50
N ARG A 124 -15.03 -5.01 8.27
CA ARG A 124 -15.85 -5.15 7.06
C ARG A 124 -15.33 -6.29 6.20
N SER A 125 -16.25 -6.91 5.47
CA SER A 125 -15.96 -7.85 4.39
C SER A 125 -15.81 -7.13 3.05
N ASP A 126 -15.30 -7.84 2.02
CA ASP A 126 -15.27 -7.33 0.66
C ASP A 126 -16.68 -6.99 0.14
N ASP A 127 -17.71 -7.75 0.55
CA ASP A 127 -19.10 -7.48 0.18
C ASP A 127 -19.65 -6.19 0.82
N ASP A 128 -19.21 -5.87 2.03
CA ASP A 128 -19.60 -4.61 2.68
C ASP A 128 -18.93 -3.42 1.99
N LEU A 129 -17.64 -3.52 1.64
CA LEU A 129 -16.95 -2.48 0.87
C LEU A 129 -17.55 -2.33 -0.54
N LEU A 130 -17.97 -3.43 -1.18
CA LEU A 130 -18.66 -3.38 -2.46
C LEU A 130 -19.97 -2.57 -2.38
N LYS A 131 -20.76 -2.77 -1.32
CA LYS A 131 -21.99 -1.98 -1.10
C LYS A 131 -21.70 -0.51 -0.88
N MET A 132 -20.66 -0.19 -0.08
CA MET A 132 -20.24 1.18 0.15
C MET A 132 -19.79 1.84 -1.16
N ALA A 133 -18.95 1.16 -1.95
CA ALA A 133 -18.48 1.63 -3.24
C ALA A 133 -19.64 1.82 -4.23
N GLY A 134 -20.61 0.88 -4.26
CA GLY A 134 -21.81 1.00 -5.08
C GLY A 134 -22.66 2.24 -4.76
N GLY A 135 -22.67 2.69 -3.51
CA GLY A 135 -23.35 3.91 -3.08
C GLY A 135 -22.67 5.21 -3.54
N GLN A 136 -21.45 5.15 -4.05
CA GLN A 136 -20.67 6.32 -4.49
C GLN A 136 -20.61 6.48 -6.02
N LEU A 137 -21.15 5.50 -6.76
CA LEU A 137 -21.16 5.54 -8.21
C LEU A 137 -21.99 6.69 -8.74
N THR A 138 -21.56 7.27 -9.86
CA THR A 138 -22.42 8.12 -10.67
C THR A 138 -23.63 7.33 -11.17
N GLU A 139 -24.73 8.01 -11.49
CA GLU A 139 -25.93 7.33 -12.01
C GLU A 139 -25.66 6.50 -13.27
N GLU A 140 -24.78 6.99 -14.14
CA GLU A 140 -24.43 6.32 -15.39
C GLU A 140 -23.69 5.01 -15.12
N THR A 141 -22.61 5.05 -14.31
CA THR A 141 -21.83 3.88 -13.92
C THR A 141 -22.69 2.90 -13.12
N GLY A 142 -23.55 3.39 -12.22
CA GLY A 142 -24.48 2.58 -11.46
C GLY A 142 -25.43 1.76 -12.34
N ARG A 143 -26.00 2.37 -13.39
CA ARG A 143 -26.85 1.66 -14.39
C ARG A 143 -26.07 0.60 -15.17
N MET A 144 -24.78 0.87 -15.49
CA MET A 144 -23.93 -0.11 -16.17
C MET A 144 -23.60 -1.30 -15.26
N MET A 145 -23.28 -1.05 -13.99
CA MET A 145 -22.92 -2.08 -13.03
C MET A 145 -24.11 -2.96 -12.61
N GLN A 146 -25.33 -2.46 -12.59
CA GLN A 146 -26.55 -3.26 -12.33
C GLN A 146 -26.73 -4.41 -13.33
N LYS A 147 -26.17 -4.31 -14.52
CA LYS A 147 -26.22 -5.36 -15.56
C LYS A 147 -25.16 -6.45 -15.36
N GLN A 148 -24.20 -6.23 -14.47
CA GLN A 148 -23.11 -7.18 -14.21
C GLN A 148 -23.47 -8.10 -13.03
N ALA A 149 -23.68 -9.38 -13.31
CA ALA A 149 -24.16 -10.37 -12.34
C ALA A 149 -23.15 -10.74 -11.24
N ALA A 150 -21.89 -10.34 -11.31
CA ALA A 150 -20.83 -10.73 -10.38
C ALA A 150 -19.82 -9.59 -10.14
N ALA A 151 -20.32 -8.45 -9.67
CA ALA A 151 -19.46 -7.36 -9.25
C ALA A 151 -18.63 -7.78 -8.02
N ARG A 152 -17.34 -7.41 -7.98
CA ARG A 152 -16.44 -7.59 -6.85
C ARG A 152 -15.81 -6.27 -6.49
N PHE A 153 -15.49 -6.08 -5.21
CA PHE A 153 -14.79 -4.89 -4.74
C PHE A 153 -13.39 -4.76 -5.39
N GLN A 154 -12.69 -5.90 -5.50
CA GLN A 154 -11.49 -6.06 -6.33
C GLN A 154 -11.69 -7.30 -7.19
N ALA A 155 -11.47 -7.16 -8.49
CA ALA A 155 -11.63 -8.25 -9.45
C ALA A 155 -10.30 -8.63 -10.08
N ASP A 156 -9.94 -9.90 -10.02
CA ASP A 156 -8.78 -10.45 -10.72
C ASP A 156 -9.16 -10.77 -12.16
N LEU A 157 -8.36 -10.29 -13.11
CA LEU A 157 -8.43 -10.64 -14.51
C LEU A 157 -7.15 -11.37 -14.91
N SER A 158 -7.27 -12.64 -15.26
CA SER A 158 -6.18 -13.42 -15.85
C SER A 158 -6.26 -13.32 -17.37
N GLN A 159 -5.26 -12.67 -17.97
CA GLN A 159 -5.15 -12.51 -19.41
C GLN A 159 -4.13 -13.47 -19.98
N PRO A 160 -4.51 -14.37 -20.93
CA PRO A 160 -3.56 -15.25 -21.61
C PRO A 160 -2.74 -14.46 -22.62
N HIS A 161 -1.45 -14.74 -22.67
CA HIS A 161 -0.49 -14.19 -23.60
C HIS A 161 0.22 -15.29 -24.37
N ASN A 162 0.51 -15.05 -25.65
CA ASN A 162 1.25 -15.97 -26.50
C ASN A 162 2.46 -15.26 -27.12
N THR A 163 3.61 -15.90 -27.07
CA THR A 163 4.78 -15.49 -27.82
C THR A 163 4.94 -16.41 -29.04
N ILE A 164 4.91 -15.83 -30.22
CA ILE A 164 5.03 -16.59 -31.49
C ILE A 164 6.49 -16.64 -31.91
N ASN A 165 7.00 -17.84 -32.11
CA ASN A 165 8.30 -18.04 -32.73
C ASN A 165 8.18 -17.66 -34.22
N ARG A 166 8.91 -16.64 -34.64
CA ARG A 166 8.86 -16.13 -36.02
C ARG A 166 9.40 -17.10 -37.06
N LEU A 167 10.25 -18.06 -36.66
CA LEU A 167 10.77 -19.05 -37.58
C LEU A 167 9.77 -20.18 -37.86
N THR A 168 9.03 -20.61 -36.84
CA THR A 168 8.06 -21.69 -36.95
C THR A 168 6.62 -21.22 -37.08
N GLN A 169 6.36 -19.91 -36.85
CA GLN A 169 5.05 -19.29 -36.82
C GLN A 169 4.05 -19.92 -35.83
N THR A 170 4.58 -20.58 -34.80
CA THR A 170 3.79 -21.28 -33.77
C THR A 170 4.23 -20.85 -32.39
N THR A 171 3.35 -21.05 -31.39
CA THR A 171 3.72 -21.11 -29.99
C THR A 171 4.48 -22.42 -29.73
N GLY A 172 5.29 -22.47 -28.67
CA GLY A 172 6.14 -23.62 -28.40
C GLY A 172 6.39 -23.86 -26.92
N LYS A 173 7.55 -24.44 -26.63
CA LYS A 173 8.03 -24.68 -25.26
C LYS A 173 9.01 -23.59 -24.82
N GLY A 174 9.28 -23.50 -23.52
CA GLY A 174 10.25 -22.54 -22.98
C GLY A 174 9.79 -21.09 -23.18
N ALA A 175 10.62 -20.26 -23.80
CA ALA A 175 10.35 -18.84 -24.01
C ALA A 175 9.13 -18.54 -24.91
N PHE A 176 8.64 -19.54 -25.66
CA PHE A 176 7.49 -19.43 -26.55
C PHE A 176 6.25 -20.13 -26.00
N ALA A 177 6.30 -20.64 -24.76
CA ALA A 177 5.13 -21.25 -24.12
C ALA A 177 4.07 -20.18 -23.82
N PRO A 178 2.78 -20.48 -24.03
CA PRO A 178 1.71 -19.61 -23.56
C PRO A 178 1.82 -19.38 -22.05
N PHE A 179 1.55 -18.15 -21.62
CA PHE A 179 1.53 -17.80 -20.20
C PHE A 179 0.32 -16.91 -19.91
N SER A 180 -0.05 -16.81 -18.64
CA SER A 180 -1.12 -15.93 -18.20
C SER A 180 -0.57 -14.92 -17.21
N GLU A 181 -1.01 -13.69 -17.34
CA GLU A 181 -0.73 -12.62 -16.40
C GLU A 181 -2.02 -12.20 -15.69
N THR A 182 -1.95 -12.06 -14.38
CA THR A 182 -3.09 -11.62 -13.58
C THR A 182 -2.88 -10.18 -13.18
N SER A 183 -3.88 -9.36 -13.48
CA SER A 183 -4.02 -7.99 -12.99
C SER A 183 -5.28 -7.90 -12.16
N TRP A 184 -5.31 -7.03 -11.17
CA TRP A 184 -6.53 -6.75 -10.43
C TRP A 184 -7.03 -5.34 -10.74
N PHE A 185 -8.35 -5.21 -10.68
CA PHE A 185 -9.07 -3.99 -10.93
C PHE A 185 -9.83 -3.60 -9.68
N TYR A 186 -9.78 -2.33 -9.34
CA TYR A 186 -10.66 -1.78 -8.33
C TYR A 186 -12.08 -1.61 -8.90
N TYR A 187 -13.06 -1.58 -8.00
CA TYR A 187 -14.43 -1.24 -8.37
C TYR A 187 -14.45 0.14 -9.05
N PRO A 188 -15.32 0.36 -10.07
CA PRO A 188 -15.37 1.63 -10.80
C PRO A 188 -15.49 2.84 -9.88
N GLU A 189 -14.88 3.96 -10.29
CA GLU A 189 -14.90 5.25 -9.58
C GLU A 189 -14.31 5.22 -8.14
N MET A 190 -13.63 4.12 -7.76
CA MET A 190 -12.97 4.06 -6.47
C MET A 190 -11.87 5.11 -6.34
N GLU A 191 -11.87 5.79 -5.20
CA GLU A 191 -10.76 6.61 -4.75
C GLU A 191 -9.88 5.83 -3.75
N LEU A 192 -8.57 6.06 -3.80
CA LEU A 192 -7.61 5.50 -2.86
C LEU A 192 -6.87 6.65 -2.17
N ALA A 193 -6.71 6.57 -0.86
CA ALA A 193 -5.89 7.50 -0.10
C ALA A 193 -4.46 6.95 0.04
N LEU A 194 -3.47 7.74 -0.33
CA LEU A 194 -2.06 7.54 -0.09
C LEU A 194 -1.60 8.55 0.95
N PHE A 195 -1.10 8.06 2.08
CA PHE A 195 -0.50 8.91 3.11
C PHE A 195 1.00 9.02 2.89
N ALA A 196 1.51 10.25 2.88
CA ALA A 196 2.92 10.54 2.68
C ALA A 196 3.45 11.43 3.80
N LEU A 197 4.49 10.96 4.49
CA LEU A 197 5.29 11.78 5.41
C LEU A 197 6.43 12.40 4.60
N LEU A 198 6.49 13.71 4.54
CA LEU A 198 7.47 14.46 3.76
C LEU A 198 8.38 15.30 4.68
N GLU A 199 9.67 15.28 4.37
CA GLU A 199 10.66 16.15 5.00
C GLU A 199 10.74 17.47 4.21
N GLU A 200 10.27 18.56 4.80
CA GLU A 200 10.12 19.85 4.12
C GLU A 200 11.42 20.47 3.61
N GLU A 201 12.55 20.13 4.22
CA GLU A 201 13.85 20.54 3.68
C GLU A 201 14.23 19.78 2.40
N ALA A 202 13.64 18.61 2.16
CA ALA A 202 13.93 17.77 1.01
C ALA A 202 13.00 18.04 -0.17
N THR A 203 11.71 18.07 0.10
CA THR A 203 10.65 18.16 -0.91
C THR A 203 9.38 18.73 -0.31
N ASP A 204 8.39 18.98 -1.16
CA ASP A 204 7.06 19.47 -0.79
C ASP A 204 5.97 18.65 -1.48
N ILE A 205 4.72 18.92 -1.13
CA ILE A 205 3.57 18.17 -1.64
C ILE A 205 3.39 18.35 -3.15
N ASP A 206 3.66 19.53 -3.69
CA ASP A 206 3.47 19.83 -5.12
C ASP A 206 4.43 18.99 -5.96
N ARG A 207 5.71 18.95 -5.60
CA ARG A 207 6.74 18.13 -6.25
C ARG A 207 6.43 16.63 -6.16
N VAL A 208 5.95 16.16 -5.02
CA VAL A 208 5.55 14.77 -4.85
C VAL A 208 4.33 14.45 -5.71
N THR A 209 3.36 15.34 -5.79
CA THR A 209 2.18 15.20 -6.64
C THR A 209 2.55 15.20 -8.12
N ASP A 210 3.47 16.05 -8.55
CA ASP A 210 3.99 16.08 -9.93
C ASP A 210 4.65 14.74 -10.29
N ALA A 211 5.52 14.22 -9.40
CA ALA A 211 6.16 12.92 -9.60
C ALA A 211 5.15 11.77 -9.65
N LEU A 212 4.17 11.74 -8.76
CA LEU A 212 3.12 10.72 -8.76
C LEU A 212 2.20 10.85 -9.97
N THR A 213 1.93 12.06 -10.46
CA THR A 213 1.18 12.30 -11.70
C THR A 213 1.91 11.70 -12.89
N ALA A 214 3.21 11.91 -12.99
CA ALA A 214 4.04 11.29 -14.02
C ALA A 214 3.99 9.75 -13.92
N ILE A 215 4.10 9.19 -12.70
CA ILE A 215 3.99 7.75 -12.48
C ILE A 215 2.61 7.23 -12.93
N GLY A 216 1.53 7.91 -12.57
CA GLY A 216 0.17 7.51 -12.95
C GLY A 216 -0.08 7.57 -14.45
N LEU A 217 0.52 8.55 -15.14
CA LEU A 217 0.42 8.72 -16.58
C LEU A 217 1.18 7.63 -17.36
N PHE A 218 2.41 7.30 -16.93
CA PHE A 218 3.23 6.26 -17.55
C PHE A 218 2.83 4.85 -17.15
N GLY A 219 2.28 4.68 -15.96
CA GLY A 219 1.90 3.41 -15.35
C GLY A 219 2.81 2.99 -14.20
N PHE A 220 2.23 2.28 -13.25
CA PHE A 220 2.86 1.81 -12.02
C PHE A 220 3.12 0.30 -12.04
N GLY A 221 4.34 -0.09 -11.68
CA GLY A 221 4.68 -1.49 -11.44
C GLY A 221 4.80 -2.34 -12.69
N ARG A 222 4.38 -3.62 -12.58
CA ARG A 222 4.38 -4.55 -13.70
C ARG A 222 3.36 -4.09 -14.75
N ASP A 223 3.68 -4.31 -16.01
CA ASP A 223 2.82 -4.01 -17.17
C ASP A 223 2.59 -2.51 -17.43
N ALA A 224 3.35 -1.62 -16.80
CA ALA A 224 3.30 -0.19 -17.05
C ALA A 224 3.52 0.14 -18.55
N SER A 225 4.46 -0.53 -19.20
CA SER A 225 4.76 -0.34 -20.64
C SER A 225 3.63 -0.78 -21.59
N THR A 226 2.68 -1.58 -21.11
CA THR A 226 1.51 -2.06 -21.87
C THR A 226 0.20 -1.38 -21.41
N GLY A 227 0.30 -0.34 -20.58
CA GLY A 227 -0.82 0.48 -20.14
C GLY A 227 -1.43 0.08 -18.80
N GLY A 228 -0.82 -0.88 -18.07
CA GLY A 228 -1.21 -1.23 -16.72
C GLY A 228 -0.76 -0.20 -15.67
N GLY A 229 -1.42 -0.19 -14.52
CA GLY A 229 -1.05 0.62 -13.37
C GLY A 229 -1.28 2.12 -13.54
N ARG A 230 -2.21 2.53 -14.39
CA ARG A 230 -2.55 3.95 -14.60
C ARG A 230 -3.51 4.46 -13.54
N PHE A 231 -3.26 5.67 -13.10
CA PHE A 231 -4.13 6.41 -12.18
C PHE A 231 -3.98 7.92 -12.41
N SER A 232 -4.99 8.68 -12.02
CA SER A 232 -4.92 10.13 -11.89
C SER A 232 -4.92 10.51 -10.41
N LEU A 233 -4.54 11.75 -10.12
CA LEU A 233 -4.53 12.29 -8.78
C LEU A 233 -5.60 13.37 -8.62
N ALA A 234 -6.05 13.56 -7.38
CA ALA A 234 -6.64 14.80 -6.90
C ALA A 234 -5.60 15.54 -6.05
N GLU A 235 -5.89 16.78 -5.68
CA GLU A 235 -5.02 17.63 -4.86
C GLU A 235 -4.63 16.93 -3.55
N GLY A 236 -3.38 17.14 -3.13
CA GLY A 236 -2.88 16.68 -1.84
C GLY A 236 -3.36 17.59 -0.70
N GLU A 237 -3.73 17.00 0.42
CA GLU A 237 -4.23 17.69 1.61
C GLU A 237 -3.31 17.41 2.79
N GLU A 238 -2.90 18.48 3.52
CA GLU A 238 -2.14 18.30 4.76
C GLU A 238 -3.06 17.72 5.86
N LYS A 239 -2.60 16.67 6.52
CA LYS A 239 -3.30 16.00 7.62
C LYS A 239 -2.52 16.16 8.93
N THR A 240 -3.24 16.21 10.02
CA THR A 240 -2.64 16.17 11.34
C THR A 240 -2.07 14.79 11.63
N ILE A 241 -0.81 14.72 12.07
CA ILE A 241 -0.22 13.44 12.53
C ILE A 241 -0.99 13.00 13.79
N PRO A 242 -1.51 11.76 13.83
CA PRO A 242 -2.26 11.27 14.98
C PRO A 242 -1.45 11.32 16.27
N THR A 243 -2.07 11.79 17.34
CA THR A 243 -1.44 11.87 18.66
C THR A 243 -1.30 10.48 19.30
N ALA A 244 -0.21 10.27 20.05
CA ALA A 244 0.06 9.01 20.73
C ALA A 244 -0.42 9.00 22.19
N ASP A 245 -1.38 9.87 22.56
CA ASP A 245 -1.89 9.97 23.93
C ASP A 245 -2.61 8.71 24.34
N GLY A 246 -2.07 8.05 25.40
CA GLY A 246 -2.59 6.77 25.87
C GLY A 246 -2.32 5.57 24.96
N ALA A 247 -1.66 5.75 23.82
CA ALA A 247 -1.30 4.65 22.93
C ALA A 247 -0.20 3.76 23.52
N ASN A 248 -0.30 2.47 23.23
CA ASN A 248 0.69 1.45 23.58
C ASN A 248 1.01 0.52 22.40
N ALA A 249 0.43 0.77 21.25
CA ALA A 249 0.62 0.00 20.02
C ALA A 249 0.65 0.90 18.79
N CYS A 250 1.30 0.43 17.73
CA CYS A 250 1.43 1.10 16.44
C CYS A 250 0.90 0.19 15.33
N TYR A 251 -0.08 0.66 14.56
CA TYR A 251 -0.60 0.01 13.36
C TYR A 251 0.11 0.55 12.13
N LEU A 252 0.73 -0.30 11.31
CA LEU A 252 1.53 0.11 10.15
C LEU A 252 0.67 0.27 8.90
N LEU A 253 0.77 1.44 8.26
CA LEU A 253 0.06 1.76 7.01
C LEU A 253 0.77 1.30 5.74
N ALA A 254 1.97 0.74 5.87
CA ALA A 254 2.78 0.24 4.76
C ALA A 254 3.61 -0.96 5.21
N PRO A 255 4.19 -1.72 4.28
CA PRO A 255 5.19 -2.71 4.62
C PRO A 255 6.42 -2.08 5.29
N ALA A 256 6.92 -2.72 6.35
CA ALA A 256 8.10 -2.26 7.08
C ALA A 256 9.09 -3.38 7.37
N ILE A 257 10.36 -3.02 7.53
CA ILE A 257 11.38 -3.94 8.06
C ILE A 257 11.46 -3.72 9.57
N PRO A 258 11.07 -4.73 10.38
CA PRO A 258 11.08 -4.57 11.83
C PRO A 258 12.47 -4.23 12.37
N GLU A 259 12.53 -3.29 13.32
CA GLU A 259 13.73 -2.95 14.07
C GLU A 259 13.58 -3.48 15.50
N LYS A 260 14.52 -4.35 15.92
CA LYS A 260 14.46 -5.00 17.23
C LYS A 260 14.62 -4.04 18.41
N SER A 261 15.25 -2.88 18.17
CA SER A 261 15.42 -1.83 19.18
C SER A 261 14.09 -1.19 19.57
N ASP A 262 13.17 -1.05 18.65
CA ASP A 262 12.00 -0.18 18.77
C ASP A 262 10.80 -0.88 19.42
N SER A 263 10.65 -2.17 19.23
CA SER A 263 9.45 -2.90 19.63
C SER A 263 9.79 -4.14 20.49
N SER A 264 8.91 -4.43 21.46
CA SER A 264 8.97 -5.61 22.33
C SER A 264 8.29 -6.82 21.68
N GLU A 265 7.18 -6.59 20.99
CA GLU A 265 6.39 -7.61 20.32
C GLU A 265 5.98 -7.11 18.94
N HIS A 266 5.81 -8.05 18.00
CA HIS A 266 5.41 -7.79 16.64
C HIS A 266 4.34 -8.81 16.21
N TYR A 267 3.21 -8.31 15.75
CA TYR A 267 2.17 -9.10 15.10
C TYR A 267 2.12 -8.71 13.63
N PHE A 268 2.48 -9.61 12.74
CA PHE A 268 2.50 -9.31 11.31
C PHE A 268 2.45 -10.55 10.44
N THR A 269 1.97 -10.38 9.24
CA THR A 269 2.12 -11.35 8.15
C THR A 269 3.44 -11.07 7.43
N PRO A 270 4.44 -12.00 7.46
CA PRO A 270 5.69 -11.80 6.75
C PRO A 270 5.48 -11.94 5.25
N PHE A 271 6.17 -11.10 4.47
CA PHE A 271 6.27 -11.28 3.03
C PHE A 271 7.67 -10.98 2.51
N VAL A 272 7.99 -11.52 1.35
CA VAL A 272 9.28 -11.32 0.72
C VAL A 272 9.11 -10.36 -0.46
N ARG A 273 9.76 -9.20 -0.38
CA ARG A 273 9.86 -8.30 -1.53
C ARG A 273 10.99 -8.77 -2.45
N PHE A 274 10.60 -9.36 -3.57
CA PHE A 274 11.51 -9.74 -4.65
C PHE A 274 11.33 -8.74 -5.80
N GLY A 275 11.97 -7.56 -5.67
CA GLY A 275 11.82 -6.48 -6.61
C GLY A 275 12.65 -6.65 -7.88
N LYS A 276 12.11 -6.20 -9.01
CA LYS A 276 12.85 -5.96 -10.24
C LYS A 276 13.13 -4.46 -10.37
N HIS A 277 14.29 -4.10 -10.89
CA HIS A 277 14.55 -2.71 -11.24
C HIS A 277 13.58 -2.24 -12.33
N GLY A 278 13.18 -0.99 -12.21
CA GLY A 278 12.44 -0.31 -13.27
C GLY A 278 13.39 0.24 -14.35
N ASP A 279 12.77 0.80 -15.39
CA ASP A 279 13.38 1.59 -16.44
C ASP A 279 14.62 0.92 -17.08
N ARG A 280 15.70 1.70 -17.35
CA ARG A 280 16.93 1.21 -18.00
C ARG A 280 17.55 0.00 -17.31
N LEU A 281 17.45 -0.09 -16.00
CA LEU A 281 18.00 -1.21 -15.24
C LEU A 281 17.15 -2.49 -15.35
N ALA A 282 15.91 -2.41 -15.81
CA ALA A 282 15.07 -3.58 -16.09
C ALA A 282 15.67 -4.49 -17.20
N ARG A 283 16.54 -3.94 -18.04
CA ARG A 283 17.24 -4.66 -19.13
C ARG A 283 18.72 -4.94 -18.82
N SER A 284 19.17 -4.67 -17.58
CA SER A 284 20.54 -4.99 -17.14
C SER A 284 20.75 -6.50 -17.05
N ALA A 285 22.02 -6.93 -16.97
CA ALA A 285 22.38 -8.33 -16.78
C ALA A 285 21.81 -8.94 -15.47
N ASN A 286 21.59 -8.13 -14.46
CA ASN A 286 20.99 -8.52 -13.17
C ASN A 286 19.83 -7.58 -12.80
N PRO A 287 18.64 -7.75 -13.44
CA PRO A 287 17.53 -6.84 -13.22
C PRO A 287 16.81 -7.06 -11.87
N PHE A 288 17.02 -8.19 -11.22
CA PHE A 288 16.39 -8.52 -9.94
C PHE A 288 17.24 -8.05 -8.76
N ARG A 289 16.58 -7.45 -7.79
CA ARG A 289 17.17 -7.07 -6.51
C ARG A 289 17.25 -8.27 -5.57
N ASN A 290 18.11 -8.19 -4.58
CA ASN A 290 18.13 -9.18 -3.50
C ASN A 290 16.78 -9.15 -2.76
N PRO A 291 16.26 -10.32 -2.34
CA PRO A 291 15.00 -10.38 -1.60
C PRO A 291 15.13 -9.67 -0.23
N VAL A 292 14.07 -8.98 0.16
CA VAL A 292 13.96 -8.33 1.47
C VAL A 292 12.74 -8.90 2.18
N ILE A 293 12.93 -9.39 3.41
CA ILE A 293 11.82 -9.85 4.27
C ILE A 293 11.27 -8.65 5.01
N MET A 294 9.95 -8.46 4.94
CA MET A 294 9.23 -7.33 5.53
C MET A 294 8.00 -7.83 6.30
N ALA A 295 7.57 -7.08 7.28
CA ALA A 295 6.21 -7.14 7.81
C ALA A 295 5.27 -6.45 6.82
N ASP A 296 4.17 -7.10 6.47
CA ASP A 296 3.20 -6.52 5.53
C ASP A 296 2.41 -5.36 6.19
N GLU A 297 1.74 -4.55 5.37
CA GLU A 297 0.81 -3.53 5.88
C GLU A 297 -0.26 -4.18 6.78
N GLY A 298 -0.72 -3.44 7.79
CA GLY A 298 -1.60 -3.99 8.82
C GLY A 298 -0.86 -4.63 10.00
N ALA A 299 0.47 -4.67 9.96
CA ALA A 299 1.27 -5.12 11.09
C ALA A 299 1.04 -4.25 12.32
N VAL A 300 1.12 -4.87 13.51
CA VAL A 300 1.01 -4.19 14.79
C VAL A 300 2.31 -4.40 15.57
N PHE A 301 2.94 -3.29 15.93
CA PHE A 301 4.16 -3.29 16.73
C PHE A 301 3.87 -2.71 18.11
N ILE A 302 4.33 -3.40 19.16
CA ILE A 302 4.24 -2.93 20.54
C ILE A 302 5.55 -2.24 20.90
N PRO A 303 5.58 -0.91 21.08
CA PRO A 303 6.79 -0.17 21.42
C PRO A 303 7.42 -0.63 22.74
N LYS A 304 8.75 -0.64 22.82
CA LYS A 304 9.47 -0.89 24.09
C LYS A 304 9.36 0.27 25.06
N ASN A 305 9.30 1.48 24.54
CA ASN A 305 9.24 2.72 25.31
C ASN A 305 8.51 3.81 24.52
N ARG A 306 8.18 4.89 25.18
CA ARG A 306 7.44 6.01 24.56
C ARG A 306 8.25 6.85 23.56
N ALA A 307 9.57 6.74 23.57
CA ALA A 307 10.41 7.49 22.61
C ALA A 307 10.15 7.07 21.15
N VAL A 308 9.61 5.87 20.94
CA VAL A 308 9.20 5.40 19.61
C VAL A 308 8.15 6.33 18.97
N PHE A 309 7.28 6.93 19.78
CA PHE A 309 6.24 7.86 19.31
C PHE A 309 6.75 9.27 18.96
N GLU A 310 8.03 9.57 19.15
CA GLU A 310 8.63 10.85 18.73
C GLU A 310 8.79 10.96 17.21
N LYS A 311 8.81 9.81 16.51
CA LYS A 311 8.88 9.75 15.05
C LYS A 311 7.54 9.23 14.49
N PRO A 312 7.00 9.82 13.41
CA PRO A 312 5.72 9.41 12.84
C PRO A 312 5.82 8.17 11.94
N TYR A 313 6.95 7.48 11.92
CA TYR A 313 7.21 6.27 11.15
C TYR A 313 8.01 5.25 11.95
N LEU A 314 7.88 3.97 11.59
CA LEU A 314 8.61 2.85 12.19
C LEU A 314 9.31 2.01 11.11
N GLY A 315 10.27 1.21 11.56
CA GLY A 315 11.05 0.31 10.73
C GLY A 315 12.43 0.86 10.39
N ARG A 316 13.08 0.27 9.40
CA ARG A 316 14.40 0.67 8.90
C ARG A 316 14.54 0.44 7.40
N PRO A 317 15.37 1.21 6.69
CA PRO A 317 15.59 0.98 5.27
C PRO A 317 16.45 -0.26 5.02
N ALA A 318 16.39 -0.81 3.81
CA ALA A 318 17.33 -1.82 3.35
C ALA A 318 18.25 -1.25 2.27
N PHE A 319 19.54 -1.36 2.51
CA PHE A 319 20.61 -1.02 1.57
C PHE A 319 21.21 -2.27 0.94
N ASN A 320 22.10 -2.08 -0.06
CA ASN A 320 22.80 -3.18 -0.74
C ASN A 320 21.85 -4.24 -1.35
N THR A 321 20.67 -3.80 -1.77
CA THR A 321 19.65 -4.69 -2.36
C THR A 321 19.83 -4.91 -3.86
N SER A 322 20.73 -4.15 -4.51
CA SER A 322 20.99 -4.22 -5.94
C SER A 322 22.41 -4.71 -6.24
N LYS A 323 22.52 -5.57 -7.27
CA LYS A 323 23.82 -6.03 -7.80
C LYS A 323 24.40 -5.09 -8.86
N VAL A 324 23.60 -4.13 -9.35
CA VAL A 324 23.98 -3.23 -10.44
C VAL A 324 24.01 -1.75 -10.06
N MET A 325 23.43 -1.39 -8.90
CA MET A 325 23.36 -0.02 -8.40
C MET A 325 23.47 -0.02 -6.87
N ALA A 326 24.67 0.28 -6.35
CA ALA A 326 24.95 0.21 -4.90
C ALA A 326 24.08 1.18 -4.06
N GLN A 327 23.70 2.34 -4.63
CA GLN A 327 22.89 3.36 -3.96
C GLN A 327 21.39 2.96 -3.83
N THR A 328 21.00 1.80 -4.35
CA THR A 328 19.61 1.37 -4.25
C THR A 328 19.19 1.16 -2.80
N VAL A 329 18.14 1.85 -2.40
CA VAL A 329 17.50 1.70 -1.10
C VAL A 329 16.07 1.20 -1.27
N VAL A 330 15.61 0.41 -0.32
CA VAL A 330 14.19 0.01 -0.19
C VAL A 330 13.63 0.74 1.02
N GLN A 331 12.49 1.41 0.85
CA GLN A 331 11.73 1.94 1.97
C GLN A 331 11.27 0.75 2.83
N GLY A 332 11.86 0.60 3.98
CA GLY A 332 11.41 -0.32 5.01
C GLY A 332 10.85 0.43 6.21
N TYR A 333 10.58 1.72 6.02
CA TYR A 333 9.79 2.54 6.93
C TYR A 333 8.32 2.50 6.56
N ALA A 334 7.45 2.59 7.56
CA ALA A 334 6.02 2.77 7.38
C ALA A 334 5.48 3.89 8.27
N PRO A 335 4.62 4.79 7.73
CA PRO A 335 3.78 5.61 8.59
C PRO A 335 2.92 4.70 9.46
N TYR A 336 2.62 5.10 10.69
CA TYR A 336 1.81 4.29 11.57
C TYR A 336 0.70 5.11 12.24
N LEU A 337 -0.34 4.41 12.70
CA LEU A 337 -1.40 4.95 13.54
C LEU A 337 -1.16 4.47 14.98
N PRO A 338 -0.96 5.39 15.94
CA PRO A 338 -0.88 5.01 17.34
C PRO A 338 -2.26 4.64 17.84
N PHE A 339 -2.36 3.58 18.63
CA PHE A 339 -3.63 3.18 19.24
C PHE A 339 -3.44 2.48 20.58
N ARG A 340 -4.53 2.34 21.33
CA ARG A 340 -4.55 1.60 22.58
C ARG A 340 -4.98 0.16 22.33
N LEU A 341 -4.08 -0.78 22.62
CA LEU A 341 -4.35 -2.21 22.62
C LEU A 341 -4.63 -2.66 24.06
N GLU A 342 -5.84 -3.10 24.31
CA GLU A 342 -6.24 -3.73 25.57
C GLU A 342 -5.93 -5.23 25.52
N ARG A 343 -5.26 -5.76 26.57
CA ARG A 343 -4.85 -7.16 26.67
C ARG A 343 -5.78 -7.92 27.61
#